data_ecdd6102eba5af02fd8ef8c59cd9b7b1
#
_entry.id   ecdd6102eba5af02fd8ef8c59cd9b7b1
#
_cell.length_a   1.000
_cell.length_b   1.000
_cell.length_c   1.000
_cell.angle_alpha   90.00
_cell.angle_beta   90.00
_cell.angle_gamma   90.00
#
_symmetry.space_group_name_H-M   'P 1'
#
loop_
_entity.id
_entity.type
_entity.pdbx_description
1 polymer ?
#
loop_
_entity_poly.entity_id
_entity_poly.type
_entity_poly.pdbx_seq_one_letter_code
_entity_poly.pdbx_strand_id
1 'polypeptide(L)'
;MPWSFAKDKLRQAFADVLLPEHNACHLCGRFSDQAGILCSRCASALQDTRFKKLHIASPELHAPLTVCLSAYPHRDEARELVHLLKYQSDCAAAELLAESMTAALVSSPMRPETIDLVIPVPLHSTRLEKRGYNQALLLAQGVCRHTGLGLAEGALIRLHPTDTQIHRDYAQRMNAMRGAFSVTDLPAIRRRHILLVDDVLTTGATAISCAHSLLEAGAASVSVLTACRA
;
A
#
# COMPACT_ATOMS: atom_id res chain seq x y z
N MET A 1 19.16 -21.98 26.45
CA MET A 1 20.22 -22.23 25.46
C MET A 1 20.36 -21.01 24.57
N PRO A 2 21.34 -20.10 24.78
CA PRO A 2 21.46 -18.84 24.06
C PRO A 2 22.59 -18.79 23.02
N TRP A 3 23.18 -19.91 22.60
CA TRP A 3 24.37 -19.92 21.75
C TRP A 3 24.11 -20.01 20.25
N SER A 4 22.89 -20.31 19.81
CA SER A 4 22.55 -20.35 18.40
C SER A 4 22.36 -18.94 17.80
N PHE A 5 21.71 -18.04 18.52
CA PHE A 5 21.44 -16.65 18.07
C PHE A 5 22.70 -15.80 17.91
N ALA A 6 23.75 -16.05 18.69
CA ALA A 6 25.00 -15.32 18.59
C ALA A 6 25.82 -15.74 17.36
N LYS A 7 25.78 -17.01 16.97
CA LYS A 7 26.47 -17.52 15.78
C LYS A 7 25.82 -17.05 14.48
N ASP A 8 24.49 -16.91 14.46
CA ASP A 8 23.80 -16.41 13.28
C ASP A 8 24.03 -14.90 13.09
N LYS A 9 24.05 -14.11 14.15
CA LYS A 9 24.44 -12.69 14.10
C LYS A 9 25.90 -12.48 13.70
N LEU A 10 26.82 -13.33 14.16
CA LEU A 10 28.24 -13.23 13.73
C LEU A 10 28.44 -13.69 12.28
N ARG A 11 27.71 -14.71 11.82
CA ARG A 11 27.71 -15.11 10.40
C ARG A 11 27.13 -14.03 9.50
N GLN A 12 26.02 -13.39 9.92
CA GLN A 12 25.41 -12.25 9.22
C GLN A 12 26.40 -11.10 9.15
N ALA A 13 27.01 -10.70 10.29
CA ALA A 13 28.00 -9.62 10.33
C ALA A 13 29.27 -9.93 9.51
N PHE A 14 29.70 -11.19 9.40
CA PHE A 14 30.84 -11.58 8.54
C PHE A 14 30.46 -11.63 7.06
N ALA A 15 29.25 -12.05 6.73
CA ALA A 15 28.70 -12.00 5.37
C ALA A 15 28.56 -10.55 4.90
N ASP A 16 28.10 -9.67 5.78
CA ASP A 16 27.94 -8.22 5.53
C ASP A 16 29.26 -7.48 5.26
N VAL A 17 30.39 -8.01 5.78
CA VAL A 17 31.74 -7.43 5.57
C VAL A 17 32.44 -8.00 4.32
N LEU A 18 32.16 -9.26 3.96
CA LEU A 18 32.87 -9.96 2.86
C LEU A 18 32.09 -9.99 1.55
N LEU A 19 30.77 -9.79 1.59
CA LEU A 19 29.89 -9.72 0.42
C LEU A 19 29.04 -8.46 0.55
N PRO A 20 29.35 -7.37 -0.13
CA PRO A 20 28.53 -6.15 -0.10
C PRO A 20 27.24 -6.32 -0.90
N GLU A 21 26.40 -7.30 -0.52
CA GLU A 21 25.05 -7.46 -1.06
C GLU A 21 24.17 -6.24 -0.77
N HIS A 22 24.54 -5.44 0.24
CA HIS A 22 23.85 -4.20 0.62
C HIS A 22 23.95 -3.05 -0.39
N ASN A 23 24.79 -3.20 -1.42
CA ASN A 23 24.96 -2.18 -2.47
C ASN A 23 24.39 -2.61 -3.83
N ALA A 24 23.62 -3.68 -3.90
CA ALA A 24 22.95 -4.07 -5.12
C ALA A 24 21.60 -3.35 -5.25
N CYS A 25 21.37 -2.76 -6.41
CA CYS A 25 20.08 -2.16 -6.73
C CYS A 25 18.97 -3.23 -6.73
N HIS A 26 17.92 -3.05 -5.94
CA HIS A 26 16.82 -4.00 -5.80
C HIS A 26 16.05 -4.23 -7.12
N LEU A 27 16.07 -3.27 -8.05
CA LEU A 27 15.40 -3.42 -9.34
C LEU A 27 16.26 -4.08 -10.42
N CYS A 28 17.53 -3.69 -10.56
CA CYS A 28 18.36 -4.17 -11.67
C CYS A 28 19.55 -5.03 -11.25
N GLY A 29 19.76 -5.26 -9.96
CA GLY A 29 20.85 -6.08 -9.42
C GLY A 29 22.24 -5.47 -9.59
N ARG A 30 22.38 -4.29 -10.21
CA ARG A 30 23.69 -3.64 -10.38
C ARG A 30 24.18 -3.06 -9.08
N PHE A 31 25.50 -3.04 -8.93
CA PHE A 31 26.11 -2.33 -7.80
C PHE A 31 25.71 -0.85 -7.80
N SER A 32 25.33 -0.34 -6.63
CA SER A 32 25.03 1.06 -6.37
C SER A 32 26.08 1.64 -5.44
N ASP A 33 26.70 2.74 -5.84
CA ASP A 33 27.62 3.52 -5.03
C ASP A 33 26.90 4.50 -4.07
N GLN A 34 25.57 4.52 -4.14
CA GLN A 34 24.72 5.37 -3.30
C GLN A 34 24.11 4.58 -2.15
N ALA A 35 24.01 5.22 -0.99
CA ALA A 35 23.21 4.71 0.11
C ALA A 35 21.72 4.73 -0.29
N GLY A 36 21.18 3.59 -0.70
CA GLY A 36 19.77 3.45 -1.10
C GLY A 36 19.51 2.15 -1.81
N ILE A 37 18.23 1.77 -1.89
CA ILE A 37 17.80 0.51 -2.51
C ILE A 37 17.84 0.55 -4.05
N LEU A 38 17.95 1.73 -4.65
CA LEU A 38 18.03 1.91 -6.10
C LEU A 38 19.33 2.58 -6.51
N CYS A 39 19.92 2.12 -7.60
CA CYS A 39 20.99 2.88 -8.27
C CYS A 39 20.42 4.16 -8.90
N SER A 40 21.30 5.15 -9.17
CA SER A 40 20.91 6.44 -9.75
C SER A 40 20.06 6.32 -11.01
N ARG A 41 20.35 5.35 -11.89
CA ARG A 41 19.58 5.10 -13.11
C ARG A 41 18.14 4.66 -12.80
N CYS A 42 17.96 3.66 -11.92
CA CYS A 42 16.62 3.18 -11.57
C CYS A 42 15.83 4.21 -10.77
N ALA A 43 16.50 4.99 -9.91
CA ALA A 43 15.88 6.09 -9.18
C ALA A 43 15.39 7.20 -10.13
N SER A 44 16.21 7.60 -11.12
CA SER A 44 15.79 8.58 -12.14
C SER A 44 14.63 8.05 -12.98
N ALA A 45 14.70 6.80 -13.47
CA ALA A 45 13.64 6.19 -14.24
C ALA A 45 12.32 6.12 -13.45
N LEU A 46 12.38 5.77 -12.17
CA LEU A 46 11.21 5.76 -11.29
C LEU A 46 10.61 7.18 -11.14
N GLN A 47 11.46 8.20 -10.96
CA GLN A 47 11.00 9.60 -10.87
C GLN A 47 10.33 10.07 -12.17
N ASP A 48 10.86 9.69 -13.32
CA ASP A 48 10.30 10.04 -14.63
C ASP A 48 8.92 9.41 -14.87
N THR A 49 8.64 8.25 -14.26
CA THR A 49 7.34 7.57 -14.34
C THR A 49 6.31 8.13 -13.38
N ARG A 50 6.70 8.94 -12.38
CA ARG A 50 5.79 9.52 -11.41
C ARG A 50 4.71 10.36 -12.07
N PHE A 51 3.48 10.30 -11.56
CA PHE A 51 2.43 11.18 -12.06
C PHE A 51 2.81 12.65 -11.85
N LYS A 52 2.99 13.38 -12.98
CA LYS A 52 3.29 14.82 -12.99
C LYS A 52 2.08 15.69 -12.62
N LYS A 53 0.88 15.15 -12.78
CA LYS A 53 -0.38 15.76 -12.35
C LYS A 53 -1.10 14.80 -11.43
N LEU A 54 -1.74 15.35 -10.42
CA LEU A 54 -2.56 14.61 -9.49
C LEU A 54 -3.59 13.78 -10.26
N HIS A 55 -3.50 12.47 -10.16
CA HIS A 55 -4.46 11.59 -10.79
C HIS A 55 -5.63 11.37 -9.83
N ILE A 56 -6.62 12.26 -9.91
CA ILE A 56 -7.93 12.04 -9.29
C ILE A 56 -8.65 11.02 -10.16
N ALA A 57 -9.17 9.96 -9.55
CA ALA A 57 -9.86 8.90 -10.28
C ALA A 57 -11.04 9.44 -11.10
N SER A 58 -11.36 8.73 -12.19
CA SER A 58 -12.48 9.06 -13.07
C SER A 58 -13.83 9.11 -12.32
N PRO A 59 -14.84 9.83 -12.85
CA PRO A 59 -16.17 9.95 -12.25
C PRO A 59 -16.83 8.64 -11.86
N GLU A 60 -16.51 7.54 -12.53
CA GLU A 60 -17.02 6.21 -12.28
C GLU A 60 -16.54 5.61 -10.94
N LEU A 61 -15.41 6.11 -10.40
CA LEU A 61 -14.86 5.72 -9.10
C LEU A 61 -15.28 6.66 -7.96
N HIS A 62 -16.03 7.77 -8.25
CA HIS A 62 -16.29 8.82 -7.25
C HIS A 62 -17.27 8.44 -6.14
N ALA A 63 -18.22 7.57 -6.38
CA ALA A 63 -19.13 7.17 -5.32
C ALA A 63 -18.82 5.72 -4.89
N PRO A 64 -18.47 5.46 -3.66
CA PRO A 64 -18.56 6.28 -2.43
C PRO A 64 -17.24 6.98 -2.02
N LEU A 65 -16.24 7.04 -2.90
CA LEU A 65 -14.92 7.60 -2.59
C LEU A 65 -14.88 9.11 -2.86
N THR A 66 -14.28 9.87 -1.93
CA THR A 66 -14.13 11.33 -2.07
C THR A 66 -12.98 11.68 -3.00
N VAL A 67 -11.80 11.06 -2.79
CA VAL A 67 -10.60 11.25 -3.61
C VAL A 67 -9.86 9.93 -3.76
N CYS A 68 -9.30 9.67 -4.93
CA CYS A 68 -8.39 8.56 -5.18
C CYS A 68 -7.06 9.09 -5.72
N LEU A 69 -5.98 8.81 -5.01
CA LEU A 69 -4.62 9.20 -5.36
C LEU A 69 -3.76 7.98 -5.61
N SER A 70 -2.85 8.10 -6.57
CA SER A 70 -1.80 7.11 -6.79
C SER A 70 -0.48 7.82 -7.09
N ALA A 71 0.64 7.28 -6.60
CA ALA A 71 1.95 7.88 -6.82
C ALA A 71 2.47 7.61 -8.23
N TYR A 72 2.22 6.41 -8.77
CA TYR A 72 2.76 5.95 -10.04
C TYR A 72 1.71 5.25 -10.91
N PRO A 73 1.88 5.22 -12.25
CA PRO A 73 1.24 4.21 -13.09
C PRO A 73 1.83 2.84 -12.79
N HIS A 74 1.02 1.79 -12.85
CA HIS A 74 1.44 0.40 -12.58
C HIS A 74 2.20 -0.20 -13.79
N ARG A 75 3.39 0.31 -14.04
CA ARG A 75 4.28 -0.13 -15.12
C ARG A 75 5.74 0.10 -14.73
N ASP A 76 6.64 -0.47 -15.51
CA ASP A 76 8.09 -0.26 -15.43
C ASP A 76 8.60 -0.47 -13.98
N GLU A 77 9.47 0.39 -13.49
CA GLU A 77 10.11 0.33 -12.18
C GLU A 77 9.10 0.30 -11.02
N ALA A 78 8.00 1.03 -11.13
CA ALA A 78 6.98 1.07 -10.08
C ALA A 78 6.25 -0.28 -9.94
N ARG A 79 6.00 -0.97 -11.05
CA ARG A 79 5.43 -2.33 -11.04
C ARG A 79 6.39 -3.33 -10.38
N GLU A 80 7.68 -3.23 -10.69
CA GLU A 80 8.69 -4.11 -10.08
C GLU A 80 8.83 -3.87 -8.57
N LEU A 81 8.79 -2.62 -8.09
CA LEU A 81 8.76 -2.31 -6.65
C LEU A 81 7.54 -2.94 -5.96
N VAL A 82 6.36 -2.84 -6.57
CA VAL A 82 5.16 -3.51 -6.05
C VAL A 82 5.31 -5.04 -6.06
N HIS A 83 6.02 -5.60 -7.03
CA HIS A 83 6.33 -7.02 -7.07
C HIS A 83 7.28 -7.44 -5.94
N LEU A 84 8.35 -6.69 -5.70
CA LEU A 84 9.26 -6.90 -4.57
C LEU A 84 8.50 -6.85 -3.23
N LEU A 85 7.65 -5.83 -3.07
CA LEU A 85 6.78 -5.69 -1.91
C LEU A 85 5.83 -6.89 -1.74
N LYS A 86 5.27 -7.46 -2.80
CA LYS A 86 4.29 -8.56 -2.74
C LYS A 86 4.90 -9.93 -2.47
N TYR A 87 6.09 -10.18 -2.95
CA TYR A 87 6.64 -11.55 -3.03
C TYR A 87 7.98 -11.75 -2.33
N GLN A 88 8.68 -10.67 -2.00
CA GLN A 88 10.00 -10.75 -1.35
C GLN A 88 10.04 -10.11 0.04
N SER A 89 8.91 -9.63 0.56
CA SER A 89 8.84 -8.94 1.86
C SER A 89 9.82 -7.76 1.98
N ASP A 90 10.06 -7.08 0.85
CA ASP A 90 11.06 -6.02 0.79
C ASP A 90 10.56 -4.77 1.50
N CYS A 91 10.98 -4.62 2.77
CA CYS A 91 10.62 -3.48 3.60
C CYS A 91 11.19 -2.16 3.05
N ALA A 92 12.33 -2.20 2.34
CA ALA A 92 12.92 -1.02 1.76
C ALA A 92 12.14 -0.55 0.53
N ALA A 93 11.61 -1.47 -0.28
CA ALA A 93 10.65 -1.16 -1.34
C ALA A 93 9.35 -0.57 -0.79
N ALA A 94 8.86 -1.10 0.36
CA ALA A 94 7.69 -0.54 1.04
C ALA A 94 7.93 0.90 1.47
N GLU A 95 9.09 1.20 2.06
CA GLU A 95 9.45 2.54 2.53
C GLU A 95 9.55 3.54 1.37
N LEU A 96 10.23 3.19 0.28
CA LEU A 96 10.35 4.03 -0.91
C LEU A 96 9.00 4.34 -1.55
N LEU A 97 8.11 3.34 -1.64
CA LEU A 97 6.75 3.53 -2.14
C LEU A 97 5.94 4.43 -1.19
N ALA A 98 6.04 4.23 0.13
CA ALA A 98 5.33 5.04 1.13
C ALA A 98 5.79 6.50 1.12
N GLU A 99 7.09 6.77 0.96
CA GLU A 99 7.63 8.11 0.79
C GLU A 99 7.04 8.79 -0.46
N SER A 100 6.98 8.06 -1.57
CA SER A 100 6.40 8.57 -2.82
C SER A 100 4.90 8.81 -2.72
N MET A 101 4.17 7.93 -2.03
CA MET A 101 2.75 8.08 -1.73
C MET A 101 2.50 9.31 -0.85
N THR A 102 3.33 9.50 0.18
CA THR A 102 3.26 10.68 1.06
C THR A 102 3.49 11.97 0.28
N ALA A 103 4.49 12.01 -0.58
CA ALA A 103 4.75 13.18 -1.41
C ALA A 103 3.59 13.46 -2.39
N ALA A 104 2.91 12.43 -2.91
CA ALA A 104 1.70 12.60 -3.71
C ALA A 104 0.55 13.17 -2.87
N LEU A 105 0.38 12.67 -1.64
CA LEU A 105 -0.65 13.14 -0.71
C LEU A 105 -0.45 14.61 -0.34
N VAL A 106 0.76 15.01 0.07
CA VAL A 106 1.09 16.40 0.45
C VAL A 106 0.93 17.37 -0.72
N SER A 107 1.21 16.93 -1.95
CA SER A 107 1.04 17.73 -3.17
C SER A 107 -0.39 17.77 -3.68
N SER A 108 -1.32 17.09 -3.02
CA SER A 108 -2.71 16.95 -3.45
C SER A 108 -3.62 18.00 -2.81
N PRO A 109 -4.83 18.26 -3.35
CA PRO A 109 -5.87 19.01 -2.66
C PRO A 109 -6.35 18.35 -1.36
N MET A 110 -6.17 17.03 -1.24
CA MET A 110 -6.44 16.28 -0.01
C MET A 110 -5.28 16.47 0.95
N ARG A 111 -5.40 17.47 1.82
CA ARG A 111 -4.37 17.80 2.80
C ARG A 111 -4.34 16.75 3.91
N PRO A 112 -3.15 16.34 4.38
CA PRO A 112 -3.04 15.42 5.52
C PRO A 112 -3.85 15.87 6.74
N GLU A 113 -3.93 17.18 6.99
CA GLU A 113 -4.66 17.79 8.14
C GLU A 113 -6.17 17.53 8.09
N THR A 114 -6.72 17.17 6.94
CA THR A 114 -8.13 16.81 6.77
C THR A 114 -8.41 15.33 6.95
N ILE A 115 -7.38 14.52 7.25
CA ILE A 115 -7.47 13.08 7.46
C ILE A 115 -7.35 12.79 8.94
N ASP A 116 -8.32 12.08 9.48
CA ASP A 116 -8.33 11.71 10.90
C ASP A 116 -7.64 10.36 11.14
N LEU A 117 -7.71 9.44 10.16
CA LEU A 117 -7.31 8.05 10.37
C LEU A 117 -6.89 7.37 9.07
N VAL A 118 -5.80 6.63 9.13
CA VAL A 118 -5.33 5.76 8.03
C VAL A 118 -5.73 4.32 8.31
N ILE A 119 -6.31 3.65 7.31
CA ILE A 119 -6.70 2.24 7.38
C ILE A 119 -6.08 1.49 6.21
N PRO A 120 -5.28 0.45 6.44
CA PRO A 120 -4.78 -0.41 5.39
C PRO A 120 -5.91 -1.29 4.84
N VAL A 121 -6.00 -1.44 3.51
CA VAL A 121 -6.92 -2.40 2.89
C VAL A 121 -6.56 -3.82 3.36
N PRO A 122 -7.50 -4.55 3.98
CA PRO A 122 -7.19 -5.86 4.54
C PRO A 122 -7.08 -6.94 3.46
N LEU A 123 -6.12 -7.85 3.65
CA LEU A 123 -6.06 -9.10 2.92
C LEU A 123 -7.06 -10.11 3.52
N HIS A 124 -7.53 -11.03 2.67
CA HIS A 124 -8.22 -12.22 3.18
C HIS A 124 -7.23 -13.15 3.93
N SER A 125 -7.69 -13.85 4.98
CA SER A 125 -6.86 -14.72 5.82
C SER A 125 -5.99 -15.68 5.01
N THR A 126 -6.54 -16.35 4.00
CA THR A 126 -5.79 -17.28 3.14
C THR A 126 -4.64 -16.62 2.37
N ARG A 127 -4.79 -15.35 1.97
CA ARG A 127 -3.69 -14.61 1.33
C ARG A 127 -2.68 -14.13 2.36
N LEU A 128 -3.15 -13.74 3.53
CA LEU A 128 -2.29 -13.34 4.64
C LEU A 128 -1.42 -14.52 5.10
N GLU A 129 -2.01 -15.71 5.29
CA GLU A 129 -1.29 -16.95 5.63
C GLU A 129 -0.25 -17.31 4.58
N LYS A 130 -0.61 -17.24 3.28
CA LYS A 130 0.31 -17.56 2.17
C LYS A 130 1.44 -16.55 2.05
N ARG A 131 1.19 -15.27 2.31
CA ARG A 131 2.16 -14.17 2.12
C ARG A 131 2.94 -13.85 3.39
N GLY A 132 2.36 -14.14 4.57
CA GLY A 132 2.94 -13.84 5.88
C GLY A 132 2.73 -12.41 6.37
N TYR A 133 2.29 -11.48 5.51
CA TYR A 133 2.08 -10.08 5.86
C TYR A 133 1.07 -9.40 4.91
N ASN A 134 0.57 -8.22 5.35
CA ASN A 134 -0.27 -7.35 4.52
C ASN A 134 0.58 -6.19 3.96
N GLN A 135 0.77 -6.16 2.64
CA GLN A 135 1.53 -5.11 1.96
C GLN A 135 0.92 -3.71 2.16
N ALA A 136 -0.41 -3.61 2.18
CA ALA A 136 -1.09 -2.33 2.43
C ALA A 136 -0.80 -1.81 3.84
N LEU A 137 -0.61 -2.69 4.82
CA LEU A 137 -0.21 -2.30 6.18
C LEU A 137 1.20 -1.71 6.21
N LEU A 138 2.17 -2.34 5.52
CA LEU A 138 3.54 -1.80 5.45
C LEU A 138 3.56 -0.40 4.83
N LEU A 139 2.80 -0.20 3.75
CA LEU A 139 2.65 1.11 3.11
C LEU A 139 1.96 2.12 4.04
N ALA A 140 0.88 1.73 4.71
CA ALA A 140 0.15 2.59 5.65
C ALA A 140 1.03 3.01 6.83
N GLN A 141 1.83 2.09 7.39
CA GLN A 141 2.81 2.39 8.44
C GLN A 141 3.84 3.42 7.96
N GLY A 142 4.37 3.28 6.74
CA GLY A 142 5.28 4.24 6.15
C GLY A 142 4.63 5.62 5.98
N VAL A 143 3.43 5.69 5.39
CA VAL A 143 2.68 6.95 5.25
C VAL A 143 2.44 7.60 6.61
N CYS A 144 2.04 6.84 7.63
CA CYS A 144 1.83 7.37 8.99
C CYS A 144 3.13 7.90 9.62
N ARG A 145 4.27 7.23 9.43
CA ARG A 145 5.57 7.73 9.90
C ARG A 145 5.93 9.09 9.29
N HIS A 146 5.66 9.28 8.00
CA HIS A 146 6.00 10.52 7.29
C HIS A 146 5.00 11.66 7.53
N THR A 147 3.76 11.35 7.90
CA THR A 147 2.69 12.37 8.06
C THR A 147 2.33 12.64 9.51
N GLY A 148 2.62 11.72 10.43
CA GLY A 148 2.15 11.77 11.82
C GLY A 148 0.67 11.36 11.98
N LEU A 149 0.00 10.88 10.92
CA LEU A 149 -1.39 10.43 10.97
C LEU A 149 -1.54 9.15 11.81
N GLY A 150 -2.69 9.02 12.48
CA GLY A 150 -3.04 7.81 13.23
C GLY A 150 -3.32 6.62 12.31
N LEU A 151 -2.85 5.44 12.72
CA LEU A 151 -3.09 4.16 12.03
C LEU A 151 -4.10 3.33 12.81
N ALA A 152 -5.15 2.84 12.13
CA ALA A 152 -6.09 1.86 12.69
C ALA A 152 -5.94 0.50 11.99
N GLU A 153 -4.94 -0.25 12.42
CA GLU A 153 -4.76 -1.63 12.02
C GLU A 153 -5.90 -2.50 12.57
N GLY A 154 -6.50 -3.33 11.72
CA GLY A 154 -7.56 -4.25 12.13
C GLY A 154 -8.96 -3.63 12.27
N ALA A 155 -9.13 -2.30 12.17
CA ALA A 155 -10.45 -1.66 12.22
C ALA A 155 -11.38 -2.06 11.06
N LEU A 156 -10.81 -2.58 9.97
CA LEU A 156 -11.50 -3.16 8.83
C LEU A 156 -10.93 -4.56 8.57
N ILE A 157 -11.81 -5.55 8.41
CA ILE A 157 -11.42 -6.92 8.09
C ILE A 157 -12.11 -7.40 6.81
N ARG A 158 -11.49 -8.35 6.13
CA ARG A 158 -12.05 -9.00 4.94
C ARG A 158 -12.63 -10.35 5.31
N LEU A 159 -13.94 -10.51 5.12
CA LEU A 159 -14.69 -11.70 5.49
C LEU A 159 -14.61 -12.83 4.45
N HIS A 160 -14.64 -12.45 3.15
CA HIS A 160 -14.71 -13.43 2.07
C HIS A 160 -13.57 -13.23 1.06
N PRO A 161 -12.98 -14.33 0.53
CA PRO A 161 -12.09 -14.23 -0.61
C PRO A 161 -12.91 -13.74 -1.81
N THR A 162 -12.53 -12.64 -2.40
CA THR A 162 -13.05 -12.29 -3.72
C THR A 162 -12.34 -13.16 -4.73
N ASP A 163 -13.03 -14.18 -5.22
CA ASP A 163 -12.55 -14.98 -6.34
C ASP A 163 -12.28 -14.09 -7.54
N THR A 164 -11.11 -14.25 -8.12
CA THR A 164 -10.75 -13.72 -9.44
C THR A 164 -11.50 -14.48 -10.53
N GLN A 165 -12.83 -14.52 -10.45
CA GLN A 165 -13.63 -15.04 -11.57
C GLN A 165 -13.72 -13.95 -12.64
N ILE A 166 -12.92 -14.15 -13.66
CA ILE A 166 -12.68 -13.26 -14.82
C ILE A 166 -13.97 -12.98 -15.64
N HIS A 167 -15.08 -13.68 -15.38
CA HIS A 167 -16.29 -13.65 -16.19
C HIS A 167 -17.55 -13.08 -15.51
N ARG A 168 -17.43 -12.36 -14.40
CA ARG A 168 -18.61 -11.70 -13.79
C ARG A 168 -18.78 -10.30 -14.34
N ASP A 169 -20.02 -9.98 -14.69
CA ASP A 169 -20.46 -8.64 -15.09
C ASP A 169 -20.21 -7.61 -13.97
N TYR A 170 -19.97 -6.33 -14.33
CA TYR A 170 -19.65 -5.26 -13.36
C TYR A 170 -20.66 -5.19 -12.21
N ALA A 171 -21.99 -5.31 -12.51
CA ALA A 171 -23.06 -5.31 -11.51
C ALA A 171 -22.97 -6.52 -10.55
N GLN A 172 -22.62 -7.69 -11.05
CA GLN A 172 -22.43 -8.91 -10.24
C GLN A 172 -21.18 -8.81 -9.36
N ARG A 173 -20.11 -8.14 -9.83
CA ARG A 173 -18.91 -7.86 -9.01
C ARG A 173 -19.24 -6.91 -7.87
N MET A 174 -19.99 -5.84 -8.13
CA MET A 174 -20.41 -4.88 -7.11
C MET A 174 -21.29 -5.52 -6.05
N ASN A 175 -22.25 -6.39 -6.43
CA ASN A 175 -23.10 -7.10 -5.47
C ASN A 175 -22.33 -8.16 -4.66
N ALA A 176 -21.41 -8.90 -5.28
CA ALA A 176 -20.55 -9.88 -4.59
C ALA A 176 -19.54 -9.23 -3.63
N MET A 177 -19.29 -7.93 -3.79
CA MET A 177 -18.37 -7.17 -2.92
C MET A 177 -19.09 -6.47 -1.76
N ARG A 178 -20.42 -6.33 -1.80
CA ARG A 178 -21.20 -5.90 -0.63
C ARG A 178 -21.11 -7.00 0.44
N GLY A 179 -20.67 -6.62 1.65
CA GLY A 179 -20.45 -7.56 2.74
C GLY A 179 -19.12 -8.32 2.69
N ALA A 180 -18.23 -8.01 1.72
CA ALA A 180 -16.88 -8.60 1.70
C ALA A 180 -15.97 -8.08 2.82
N PHE A 181 -16.30 -6.92 3.38
CA PHE A 181 -15.56 -6.28 4.46
C PHE A 181 -16.47 -5.97 5.64
N SER A 182 -15.90 -5.98 6.85
CA SER A 182 -16.60 -5.64 8.10
C SER A 182 -15.76 -4.70 8.94
N VAL A 183 -16.40 -3.71 9.54
CA VAL A 183 -15.78 -2.80 10.51
C VAL A 183 -15.83 -3.47 11.88
N THR A 184 -14.69 -3.51 12.57
CA THR A 184 -14.51 -4.14 13.89
C THR A 184 -14.47 -3.11 15.02
N ASP A 185 -14.13 -1.84 14.71
CA ASP A 185 -14.00 -0.75 15.68
C ASP A 185 -14.88 0.45 15.24
N LEU A 186 -16.17 0.37 15.54
CA LEU A 186 -17.13 1.45 15.22
C LEU A 186 -16.77 2.79 15.87
N PRO A 187 -16.35 2.87 17.15
CA PRO A 187 -15.95 4.14 17.78
C PRO A 187 -14.81 4.84 17.05
N ALA A 188 -13.80 4.09 16.55
CA ALA A 188 -12.68 4.65 15.82
C ALA A 188 -13.08 5.21 14.45
N ILE A 189 -14.19 4.74 13.86
CA ILE A 189 -14.61 5.08 12.49
C ILE A 189 -15.60 6.24 12.45
N ARG A 190 -16.49 6.34 13.44
CA ARG A 190 -17.60 7.30 13.41
C ARG A 190 -17.13 8.75 13.27
N ARG A 191 -17.72 9.48 12.29
CA ARG A 191 -17.47 10.89 11.97
C ARG A 191 -16.00 11.18 11.59
N ARG A 192 -15.21 10.16 11.21
CA ARG A 192 -13.82 10.33 10.79
C ARG A 192 -13.70 10.46 9.27
N HIS A 193 -12.75 11.27 8.83
CA HIS A 193 -12.28 11.32 7.46
C HIS A 193 -11.16 10.27 7.31
N ILE A 194 -11.44 9.22 6.56
CA ILE A 194 -10.60 8.03 6.49
C ILE A 194 -9.78 8.03 5.21
N LEU A 195 -8.49 7.73 5.33
CA LEU A 195 -7.60 7.42 4.23
C LEU A 195 -7.37 5.90 4.15
N LEU A 196 -7.96 5.25 3.14
CA LEU A 196 -7.61 3.88 2.79
C LEU A 196 -6.27 3.85 2.07
N VAL A 197 -5.40 2.91 2.45
CA VAL A 197 -4.11 2.68 1.80
C VAL A 197 -4.09 1.29 1.18
N ASP A 198 -3.66 1.20 -0.10
CA ASP A 198 -3.46 -0.07 -0.82
C ASP A 198 -2.22 0.03 -1.74
N ASP A 199 -1.78 -1.09 -2.30
CA ASP A 199 -0.64 -1.14 -3.20
C ASP A 199 -1.02 -0.72 -4.64
N VAL A 200 -2.10 -1.26 -5.21
CA VAL A 200 -2.50 -0.99 -6.60
C VAL A 200 -4.00 -0.74 -6.73
N LEU A 201 -4.34 0.40 -7.27
CA LEU A 201 -5.70 0.71 -7.71
C LEU A 201 -5.88 0.20 -9.15
N THR A 202 -6.67 -0.85 -9.33
CA THR A 202 -7.07 -1.36 -10.66
C THR A 202 -8.46 -0.82 -11.02
N THR A 203 -9.49 -1.63 -10.95
CA THR A 203 -10.89 -1.23 -11.18
C THR A 203 -11.48 -0.41 -10.02
N GLY A 204 -10.79 -0.32 -8.89
CA GLY A 204 -11.28 0.32 -7.66
C GLY A 204 -12.30 -0.49 -6.88
N ALA A 205 -12.70 -1.67 -7.36
CA ALA A 205 -13.76 -2.45 -6.76
C ALA A 205 -13.50 -2.79 -5.27
N THR A 206 -12.25 -3.13 -4.90
CA THR A 206 -11.86 -3.37 -3.50
C THR A 206 -12.01 -2.10 -2.67
N ALA A 207 -11.48 -0.97 -3.15
CA ALA A 207 -11.54 0.31 -2.45
C ALA A 207 -12.98 0.80 -2.26
N ILE A 208 -13.83 0.66 -3.29
CA ILE A 208 -15.26 0.98 -3.23
C ILE A 208 -15.97 0.13 -2.19
N SER A 209 -15.69 -1.18 -2.15
CA SER A 209 -16.31 -2.08 -1.17
C SER A 209 -15.90 -1.75 0.27
N CYS A 210 -14.61 -1.46 0.50
CA CYS A 210 -14.11 -0.97 1.79
C CYS A 210 -14.82 0.34 2.19
N ALA A 211 -14.93 1.29 1.25
CA ALA A 211 -15.56 2.57 1.50
C ALA A 211 -17.04 2.44 1.85
N HIS A 212 -17.79 1.56 1.19
CA HIS A 212 -19.18 1.28 1.57
C HIS A 212 -19.28 0.81 3.02
N SER A 213 -18.48 -0.19 3.42
CA SER A 213 -18.51 -0.70 4.80
C SER A 213 -18.15 0.38 5.84
N LEU A 214 -17.18 1.26 5.51
CA LEU A 214 -16.78 2.35 6.40
C LEU A 214 -17.84 3.45 6.50
N LEU A 215 -18.46 3.84 5.38
CA LEU A 215 -19.54 4.84 5.37
C LEU A 215 -20.80 4.32 6.07
N GLU A 216 -21.17 3.06 5.88
CA GLU A 216 -22.26 2.40 6.62
C GLU A 216 -21.97 2.35 8.13
N ALA A 217 -20.70 2.24 8.54
CA ALA A 217 -20.27 2.34 9.93
C ALA A 217 -20.25 3.78 10.48
N GLY A 218 -20.56 4.78 9.63
CA GLY A 218 -20.68 6.19 10.01
C GLY A 218 -19.41 7.02 9.79
N ALA A 219 -18.47 6.61 8.93
CA ALA A 219 -17.38 7.48 8.51
C ALA A 219 -17.93 8.75 7.84
N ALA A 220 -17.25 9.90 8.04
CA ALA A 220 -17.63 11.16 7.41
C ALA A 220 -17.28 11.17 5.91
N SER A 221 -16.13 10.63 5.55
CA SER A 221 -15.69 10.45 4.17
C SER A 221 -14.61 9.38 4.08
N VAL A 222 -14.43 8.83 2.88
CA VAL A 222 -13.37 7.86 2.59
C VAL A 222 -12.63 8.29 1.33
N SER A 223 -11.32 8.42 1.45
CA SER A 223 -10.38 8.65 0.34
C SER A 223 -9.42 7.49 0.22
N VAL A 224 -8.77 7.35 -0.93
CA VAL A 224 -7.85 6.24 -1.20
C VAL A 224 -6.50 6.78 -1.66
N LEU A 225 -5.44 6.19 -1.12
CA LEU A 225 -4.06 6.44 -1.53
C LEU A 225 -3.41 5.09 -1.88
N THR A 226 -2.84 4.98 -3.08
CA THR A 226 -2.15 3.79 -3.54
C THR A 226 -0.76 4.08 -4.08
N ALA A 227 0.12 3.07 -4.04
CA ALA A 227 1.42 3.20 -4.67
C ALA A 227 1.28 3.30 -6.19
N CYS A 228 0.44 2.45 -6.79
CA CYS A 228 0.28 2.41 -8.24
C CYS A 228 -1.19 2.40 -8.68
N ARG A 229 -1.41 2.82 -9.93
CA ARG A 229 -2.67 2.67 -10.66
C ARG A 229 -2.44 1.93 -11.98
N ALA A 230 -3.25 0.87 -12.24
CA ALA A 230 -3.30 0.14 -13.51
C ALA A 230 -4.28 0.79 -14.49
#